data_596fe42b79e0058b3687b5a340fda081
#
_entry.id   596fe42b79e0058b3687b5a340fda081
#
_cell.length_a   1.000
_cell.length_b   1.000
_cell.length_c   1.000
_cell.angle_alpha   90.00
_cell.angle_beta   90.00
_cell.angle_gamma   90.00
#
_symmetry.space_group_name_H-M   'P 1'
#
loop_
_entity.id
_entity.type
_entity.pdbx_description
1 polymer ?
#
loop_
_entity_poly.entity_id
_entity_poly.type
_entity_poly.pdbx_seq_one_letter_code
_entity_poly.pdbx_strand_id
1 'polypeptide(L)'
;MLRQCLESIISLSLSKEQREIIVIDDGSDFSPINALGSLVEDIIFIRQPNGGLSAARNTGIRMSQGRFIQFVDGDDFLIQTAYEHCLDIIRYHEPVDMVAFCVSDTKSTTLDLSVEGPVTGACYMESHNIQSSACSYIFRRECLGSLRFTPGIIHEDEEFTPQLLLHVKNLYVTKAKAYYYRYRKDSIMHNSSPAHKERRLGDSLTVLLHLQTIAKGYEEGERKNAMSRRVAQYTMDYLVNTIRLTRSYRRLSEAIDVLTEQGLYPLPDSHYTYKYTLFRRLIQKKAGRIMLMTLL
;
A
#
# COMPACT_ATOMS: atom_id res chain seq x y z
N MET A 1 13.07 17.13 6.20
CA MET A 1 12.39 16.12 5.38
C MET A 1 11.10 16.71 4.84
N LEU A 2 10.13 17.12 5.67
CA LEU A 2 8.86 17.69 5.21
C LEU A 2 9.02 18.84 4.19
N ARG A 3 9.97 19.77 4.40
CA ARG A 3 10.27 20.84 3.42
C ARG A 3 10.60 20.25 2.04
N GLN A 4 11.48 19.25 1.95
CA GLN A 4 11.83 18.61 0.68
C GLN A 4 10.63 17.89 0.04
N CYS A 5 9.80 17.24 0.84
CA CYS A 5 8.53 16.66 0.40
C CYS A 5 7.66 17.73 -0.30
N LEU A 6 7.38 18.84 0.39
CA LEU A 6 6.56 19.93 -0.13
C LEU A 6 7.17 20.59 -1.37
N GLU A 7 8.49 20.88 -1.36
CA GLU A 7 9.21 21.43 -2.53
C GLU A 7 9.07 20.51 -3.76
N SER A 8 9.10 19.19 -3.58
CA SER A 8 8.92 18.25 -4.69
C SER A 8 7.50 18.28 -5.29
N ILE A 9 6.49 18.57 -4.48
CA ILE A 9 5.10 18.70 -4.93
C ILE A 9 4.87 20.08 -5.56
N ILE A 10 5.42 21.13 -4.96
CA ILE A 10 5.25 22.51 -5.43
C ILE A 10 5.95 22.74 -6.78
N SER A 11 7.05 22.02 -7.02
CA SER A 11 7.80 22.12 -8.28
C SER A 11 7.17 21.42 -9.49
N LEU A 12 6.06 20.70 -9.28
CA LEU A 12 5.32 20.06 -10.38
C LEU A 12 4.64 21.11 -11.29
N SER A 13 4.35 20.72 -12.53
CA SER A 13 3.70 21.55 -13.54
C SER A 13 2.21 21.82 -13.30
N LEU A 14 1.78 21.80 -12.03
CA LEU A 14 0.41 22.11 -11.61
C LEU A 14 0.38 23.52 -10.99
N SER A 15 -0.53 24.37 -11.45
CA SER A 15 -0.76 25.67 -10.81
C SER A 15 -1.41 25.52 -9.41
N LYS A 16 -1.48 26.61 -8.64
CA LYS A 16 -2.13 26.58 -7.31
C LYS A 16 -3.62 26.21 -7.40
N GLU A 17 -4.28 26.56 -8.50
CA GLU A 17 -5.69 26.25 -8.75
C GLU A 17 -5.90 24.79 -9.18
N GLN A 18 -4.85 24.13 -9.67
CA GLN A 18 -4.89 22.73 -10.12
C GLN A 18 -4.47 21.74 -9.04
N ARG A 19 -3.98 22.22 -7.91
CA ARG A 19 -3.54 21.36 -6.81
C ARG A 19 -3.99 21.85 -5.46
N GLU A 20 -4.15 20.96 -4.56
CA GLU A 20 -4.44 21.16 -3.15
C GLU A 20 -3.43 20.34 -2.34
N ILE A 21 -2.67 20.97 -1.47
CA ILE A 21 -1.67 20.30 -0.62
C ILE A 21 -2.16 20.37 0.82
N ILE A 22 -2.58 19.23 1.36
CA ILE A 22 -3.09 19.09 2.72
C ILE A 22 -2.05 18.41 3.58
N VAL A 23 -1.51 19.12 4.55
CA VAL A 23 -0.52 18.60 5.51
C VAL A 23 -1.24 18.28 6.81
N ILE A 24 -1.23 17.01 7.21
CA ILE A 24 -1.79 16.56 8.49
C ILE A 24 -0.66 16.33 9.48
N ASP A 25 -0.61 17.13 10.53
CA ASP A 25 0.26 16.91 11.69
C ASP A 25 -0.50 16.09 12.74
N ASP A 26 -0.19 14.80 12.82
CA ASP A 26 -0.85 13.83 13.72
C ASP A 26 -0.24 13.87 15.13
N GLY A 27 -0.17 15.05 15.71
CA GLY A 27 0.23 15.24 17.12
C GLY A 27 1.75 15.15 17.34
N SER A 28 2.57 15.70 16.44
CA SER A 28 4.01 15.83 16.64
C SER A 28 4.33 16.62 17.92
N ASP A 29 5.39 16.25 18.65
CA ASP A 29 5.84 16.99 19.85
C ASP A 29 6.10 18.46 19.54
N PHE A 30 6.72 18.73 18.39
CA PHE A 30 6.96 20.06 17.85
C PHE A 30 6.25 20.21 16.51
N SER A 31 5.34 21.19 16.42
CA SER A 31 4.67 21.48 15.15
C SER A 31 5.66 21.92 14.09
N PRO A 32 5.66 21.29 12.90
CA PRO A 32 6.59 21.63 11.84
C PRO A 32 6.27 22.96 11.14
N ILE A 33 5.10 23.57 11.39
CA ILE A 33 4.60 24.72 10.63
C ILE A 33 5.59 25.90 10.62
N ASN A 34 6.19 26.20 11.79
CA ASN A 34 7.14 27.32 11.91
C ASN A 34 8.44 27.09 11.12
N ALA A 35 8.79 25.85 10.82
CA ALA A 35 9.98 25.50 10.03
C ALA A 35 9.73 25.54 8.51
N LEU A 36 8.48 25.70 8.07
CA LEU A 36 8.12 25.68 6.65
C LEU A 36 8.33 27.03 5.95
N GLY A 37 8.30 28.15 6.69
CA GLY A 37 8.49 29.49 6.13
C GLY A 37 7.42 29.82 5.08
N SER A 38 7.82 30.33 3.91
CA SER A 38 6.90 30.70 2.82
C SER A 38 6.08 29.52 2.24
N LEU A 39 6.49 28.28 2.45
CA LEU A 39 5.72 27.12 1.98
C LEU A 39 4.33 27.01 2.61
N VAL A 40 4.11 27.69 3.75
CA VAL A 40 2.79 27.71 4.41
C VAL A 40 1.71 28.34 3.53
N GLU A 41 2.07 29.24 2.61
CA GLU A 41 1.13 29.89 1.69
C GLU A 41 0.60 28.95 0.60
N ASP A 42 1.25 27.78 0.40
CA ASP A 42 0.90 26.78 -0.60
C ASP A 42 0.16 25.56 -0.02
N ILE A 43 -0.10 25.52 1.30
CA ILE A 43 -0.62 24.34 1.98
C ILE A 43 -1.85 24.65 2.83
N ILE A 44 -2.68 23.65 3.03
CA ILE A 44 -3.68 23.57 4.09
C ILE A 44 -3.07 22.77 5.23
N PHE A 45 -2.77 23.42 6.36
CA PHE A 45 -2.15 22.77 7.51
C PHE A 45 -3.20 22.43 8.57
N ILE A 46 -3.28 21.17 8.95
CA ILE A 46 -4.21 20.68 9.97
C ILE A 46 -3.42 19.91 11.02
N ARG A 47 -3.59 20.28 12.29
CA ARG A 47 -3.05 19.55 13.42
C ARG A 47 -4.16 18.85 14.17
N GLN A 48 -3.95 17.56 14.49
CA GLN A 48 -4.88 16.74 15.26
C GLN A 48 -4.15 16.04 16.42
N PRO A 49 -4.89 15.58 17.45
CA PRO A 49 -4.33 14.64 18.42
C PRO A 49 -3.85 13.37 17.70
N ASN A 50 -2.73 12.79 18.20
CA ASN A 50 -2.16 11.58 17.59
C ASN A 50 -3.19 10.45 17.55
N GLY A 51 -3.58 10.07 16.35
CA GLY A 51 -4.51 8.97 16.04
C GLY A 51 -3.88 7.89 15.16
N GLY A 52 -2.60 8.07 14.77
CA GLY A 52 -1.86 7.19 13.87
C GLY A 52 -2.10 7.47 12.39
N LEU A 53 -1.31 6.81 11.54
CA LEU A 53 -1.25 7.06 10.09
C LEU A 53 -2.61 6.95 9.40
N SER A 54 -3.41 5.92 9.73
CA SER A 54 -4.77 5.75 9.21
C SER A 54 -5.68 6.94 9.52
N ALA A 55 -5.63 7.45 10.76
CA ALA A 55 -6.44 8.60 11.19
C ALA A 55 -6.02 9.87 10.44
N ALA A 56 -4.72 10.09 10.27
CA ALA A 56 -4.18 11.21 9.51
C ALA A 56 -4.62 11.16 8.04
N ARG A 57 -4.47 10.01 7.37
CA ARG A 57 -4.91 9.83 5.98
C ARG A 57 -6.43 10.01 5.84
N ASN A 58 -7.22 9.49 6.77
CA ASN A 58 -8.68 9.70 6.78
C ASN A 58 -9.07 11.17 6.97
N THR A 59 -8.30 11.93 7.75
CA THR A 59 -8.52 13.39 7.88
C THR A 59 -8.18 14.06 6.55
N GLY A 60 -7.08 13.72 5.89
CA GLY A 60 -6.75 14.20 4.55
C GLY A 60 -7.85 13.92 3.53
N ILE A 61 -8.42 12.69 3.51
CA ILE A 61 -9.56 12.35 2.64
C ILE A 61 -10.77 13.25 2.92
N ARG A 62 -11.13 13.47 4.19
CA ARG A 62 -12.29 14.31 4.54
C ARG A 62 -12.13 15.74 4.11
N MET A 63 -10.93 16.26 4.16
CA MET A 63 -10.63 17.66 3.84
C MET A 63 -10.39 17.89 2.35
N SER A 64 -10.04 16.84 1.61
CA SER A 64 -9.72 16.94 0.18
C SER A 64 -10.95 17.25 -0.67
N GLN A 65 -10.77 18.13 -1.68
CA GLN A 65 -11.80 18.51 -2.66
C GLN A 65 -11.39 18.16 -4.09
N GLY A 66 -10.11 17.88 -4.32
CA GLY A 66 -9.56 17.56 -5.62
C GLY A 66 -10.20 16.35 -6.29
N ARG A 67 -10.22 16.35 -7.62
CA ARG A 67 -10.73 15.21 -8.43
C ARG A 67 -9.89 13.94 -8.23
N PHE A 68 -8.59 14.08 -8.06
CA PHE A 68 -7.65 13.01 -7.79
C PHE A 68 -7.01 13.18 -6.41
N ILE A 69 -6.62 12.07 -5.80
CA ILE A 69 -5.94 12.02 -4.51
C ILE A 69 -4.61 11.27 -4.66
N GLN A 70 -3.58 11.80 -4.03
CA GLN A 70 -2.28 11.17 -3.84
C GLN A 70 -1.88 11.29 -2.37
N PHE A 71 -1.48 10.19 -1.76
CA PHE A 71 -0.85 10.21 -0.45
C PHE A 71 0.66 10.33 -0.58
N VAL A 72 1.26 11.18 0.24
CA VAL A 72 2.73 11.33 0.31
C VAL A 72 3.12 11.38 1.78
N ASP A 73 4.02 10.49 2.18
CA ASP A 73 4.55 10.49 3.54
C ASP A 73 5.55 11.65 3.70
N GLY A 74 5.48 12.37 4.82
CA GLY A 74 6.19 13.65 4.99
C GLY A 74 7.73 13.55 5.05
N ASP A 75 8.27 12.35 5.09
CA ASP A 75 9.70 12.05 5.03
C ASP A 75 10.20 11.65 3.62
N ASP A 76 9.28 11.40 2.70
CA ASP A 76 9.52 11.02 1.31
C ASP A 76 9.41 12.22 0.34
N PHE A 77 9.53 11.99 -0.96
CA PHE A 77 9.34 13.02 -1.98
C PHE A 77 9.01 12.42 -3.35
N LEU A 78 8.43 13.26 -4.22
CA LEU A 78 8.13 12.90 -5.60
C LEU A 78 9.35 13.12 -6.51
N ILE A 79 9.58 12.18 -7.44
CA ILE A 79 10.62 12.32 -8.45
C ILE A 79 10.02 13.04 -9.65
N GLN A 80 10.30 14.34 -9.77
CA GLN A 80 9.60 15.28 -10.65
C GLN A 80 9.34 14.73 -12.06
N THR A 81 10.36 14.40 -12.84
CA THR A 81 10.19 13.96 -14.23
C THR A 81 9.30 12.71 -14.36
N ALA A 82 9.47 11.74 -13.47
CA ALA A 82 8.67 10.51 -13.47
C ALA A 82 7.24 10.76 -13.01
N TYR A 83 7.03 11.69 -12.06
CA TYR A 83 5.71 12.03 -11.59
C TYR A 83 4.94 12.89 -12.60
N GLU A 84 5.62 13.80 -13.34
CA GLU A 84 5.01 14.53 -14.45
C GLU A 84 4.46 13.59 -15.52
N HIS A 85 5.16 12.50 -15.81
CA HIS A 85 4.63 11.47 -16.70
C HIS A 85 3.32 10.86 -16.18
N CYS A 86 3.18 10.64 -14.86
CA CYS A 86 1.92 10.18 -14.28
C CYS A 86 0.79 11.22 -14.44
N LEU A 87 1.12 12.51 -14.31
CA LEU A 87 0.17 13.60 -14.57
C LEU A 87 -0.23 13.66 -16.06
N ASP A 88 0.69 13.41 -16.97
CA ASP A 88 0.39 13.37 -18.39
C ASP A 88 -0.52 12.20 -18.76
N ILE A 89 -0.37 11.03 -18.12
CA ILE A 89 -1.35 9.94 -18.29
C ILE A 89 -2.76 10.44 -17.90
N ILE A 90 -2.90 11.15 -16.77
CA ILE A 90 -4.19 11.69 -16.34
C ILE A 90 -4.75 12.73 -17.31
N ARG A 91 -3.86 13.55 -17.92
CA ARG A 91 -4.27 14.63 -18.85
C ARG A 91 -4.69 14.10 -20.22
N TYR A 92 -4.04 13.04 -20.70
CA TYR A 92 -4.12 12.65 -22.12
C TYR A 92 -4.78 11.28 -22.37
N HIS A 93 -5.08 10.47 -21.35
CA HIS A 93 -5.68 9.13 -21.47
C HIS A 93 -7.07 9.04 -20.83
N GLU A 94 -7.91 10.08 -20.93
CA GLU A 94 -9.27 9.99 -20.36
C GLU A 94 -10.11 8.87 -21.00
N PRO A 95 -10.88 8.09 -20.20
CA PRO A 95 -11.06 8.21 -18.75
C PRO A 95 -9.95 7.51 -17.95
N VAL A 96 -9.50 8.16 -16.88
CA VAL A 96 -8.54 7.60 -15.91
C VAL A 96 -9.16 7.57 -14.52
N ASP A 97 -9.14 6.41 -13.87
CA ASP A 97 -9.56 6.27 -12.47
C ASP A 97 -8.35 6.14 -11.53
N MET A 98 -7.27 5.51 -12.00
CA MET A 98 -6.04 5.35 -11.22
C MET A 98 -4.82 5.27 -12.15
N VAL A 99 -3.73 5.88 -11.71
CA VAL A 99 -2.38 5.68 -12.27
C VAL A 99 -1.51 5.09 -11.17
N ALA A 100 -1.06 3.84 -11.35
CA ALA A 100 -0.11 3.18 -10.48
C ALA A 100 1.31 3.31 -11.04
N PHE A 101 2.29 3.54 -10.16
CA PHE A 101 3.69 3.77 -10.53
C PHE A 101 4.64 3.09 -9.54
N CYS A 102 5.93 3.04 -9.85
CA CYS A 102 6.93 2.41 -9.03
C CYS A 102 7.45 3.35 -7.94
N VAL A 103 7.73 2.76 -6.77
CA VAL A 103 8.47 3.38 -5.67
C VAL A 103 9.96 3.05 -5.83
N SER A 104 10.84 3.97 -5.51
CA SER A 104 12.29 3.80 -5.55
C SER A 104 12.93 4.22 -4.22
N ASP A 105 13.91 3.49 -3.77
CA ASP A 105 14.81 3.84 -2.66
C ASP A 105 16.14 4.44 -3.17
N THR A 106 16.32 4.48 -4.48
CA THR A 106 17.50 5.04 -5.14
C THR A 106 17.10 6.19 -6.05
N LYS A 107 17.95 7.22 -6.12
CA LYS A 107 17.83 8.32 -7.09
C LYS A 107 18.25 7.84 -8.47
N SER A 108 17.59 6.80 -8.98
CA SER A 108 17.88 6.26 -10.30
C SER A 108 17.54 7.28 -11.40
N THR A 109 18.43 7.44 -12.35
CA THR A 109 18.25 8.26 -13.55
C THR A 109 17.63 7.46 -14.70
N THR A 110 17.47 6.14 -14.57
CA THR A 110 16.89 5.32 -15.64
C THR A 110 15.38 5.55 -15.66
N LEU A 111 14.90 6.13 -16.75
CA LEU A 111 13.50 6.49 -16.93
C LEU A 111 12.84 5.43 -17.83
N ASP A 112 12.02 4.57 -17.22
CA ASP A 112 11.12 3.69 -17.96
C ASP A 112 9.70 4.27 -17.86
N LEU A 113 9.21 4.86 -18.94
CA LEU A 113 7.91 5.52 -19.05
C LEU A 113 6.88 4.62 -19.76
N SER A 114 7.11 3.32 -19.84
CA SER A 114 6.14 2.40 -20.40
C SER A 114 4.83 2.45 -19.60
N VAL A 115 3.69 2.39 -20.32
CA VAL A 115 2.34 2.46 -19.77
C VAL A 115 1.55 1.26 -20.27
N GLU A 116 0.88 0.59 -19.34
CA GLU A 116 -0.07 -0.48 -19.61
C GLU A 116 -1.47 -0.03 -19.15
N GLY A 117 -2.49 -0.41 -19.88
CA GLY A 117 -3.89 -0.06 -19.57
C GLY A 117 -4.62 0.57 -20.77
N PRO A 118 -5.91 0.96 -20.57
CA PRO A 118 -6.67 0.79 -19.34
C PRO A 118 -7.08 -0.67 -19.08
N VAL A 119 -7.04 -1.06 -17.82
CA VAL A 119 -7.58 -2.34 -17.33
C VAL A 119 -8.42 -2.09 -16.08
N THR A 120 -9.34 -3.01 -15.72
CA THR A 120 -10.01 -2.89 -14.42
C THR A 120 -9.03 -3.23 -13.30
N GLY A 121 -9.17 -2.60 -12.13
CA GLY A 121 -8.32 -2.94 -10.99
C GLY A 121 -8.50 -4.40 -10.56
N ALA A 122 -9.69 -4.98 -10.72
CA ALA A 122 -9.95 -6.39 -10.46
C ALA A 122 -9.18 -7.30 -11.44
N CYS A 123 -9.25 -7.03 -12.76
CA CYS A 123 -8.48 -7.77 -13.78
C CYS A 123 -6.96 -7.69 -13.51
N TYR A 124 -6.48 -6.51 -13.14
CA TYR A 124 -5.07 -6.33 -12.77
C TYR A 124 -4.69 -7.18 -11.54
N MET A 125 -5.51 -7.16 -10.49
CA MET A 125 -5.29 -7.97 -9.29
C MET A 125 -5.37 -9.48 -9.57
N GLU A 126 -6.23 -9.90 -10.50
CA GLU A 126 -6.35 -11.32 -10.88
C GLU A 126 -5.12 -11.85 -11.61
N SER A 127 -4.37 -10.99 -12.30
CA SER A 127 -3.21 -11.35 -13.11
C SER A 127 -1.86 -10.95 -12.50
N HIS A 128 -1.82 -9.92 -11.64
CA HIS A 128 -0.57 -9.34 -11.10
C HIS A 128 -0.53 -9.35 -9.56
N ASN A 129 0.68 -9.33 -9.02
CA ASN A 129 0.89 -9.00 -7.61
C ASN A 129 0.82 -7.49 -7.46
N ILE A 130 -0.05 -7.02 -6.58
CA ILE A 130 -0.18 -5.58 -6.32
C ILE A 130 0.87 -5.11 -5.32
N GLN A 131 1.34 -3.88 -5.53
CA GLN A 131 2.05 -3.13 -4.50
C GLN A 131 1.02 -2.39 -3.66
N SER A 132 0.89 -2.77 -2.38
CA SER A 132 -0.16 -2.22 -1.51
C SER A 132 0.20 -0.89 -0.85
N SER A 133 1.30 -0.24 -1.23
CA SER A 133 1.65 1.08 -0.69
C SER A 133 0.66 2.15 -1.14
N ALA A 134 0.00 2.82 -0.19
CA ALA A 134 -0.93 3.91 -0.47
C ALA A 134 -0.28 5.10 -1.22
N CYS A 135 1.04 5.21 -1.16
CA CYS A 135 1.82 6.26 -1.82
C CYS A 135 2.23 5.94 -3.26
N SER A 136 1.92 4.72 -3.77
CA SER A 136 2.37 4.25 -5.09
C SER A 136 1.37 4.48 -6.23
N TYR A 137 0.34 5.29 -6.02
CA TYR A 137 -0.67 5.58 -7.03
C TYR A 137 -1.39 6.90 -6.80
N ILE A 138 -1.88 7.49 -7.90
CA ILE A 138 -2.84 8.60 -7.93
C ILE A 138 -4.20 8.00 -8.29
N PHE A 139 -5.27 8.35 -7.60
CA PHE A 139 -6.58 7.79 -7.87
C PHE A 139 -7.69 8.82 -7.84
N ARG A 140 -8.74 8.60 -8.63
CA ARG A 140 -9.93 9.43 -8.66
C ARG A 140 -10.69 9.31 -7.34
N ARG A 141 -11.00 10.45 -6.71
CA ARG A 141 -11.67 10.51 -5.40
C ARG A 141 -13.01 9.73 -5.36
N GLU A 142 -13.72 9.70 -6.49
CA GLU A 142 -14.99 8.96 -6.60
C GLU A 142 -14.82 7.45 -6.38
N CYS A 143 -13.64 6.88 -6.64
CA CYS A 143 -13.36 5.48 -6.39
C CYS A 143 -13.34 5.11 -4.90
N LEU A 144 -13.23 6.09 -4.00
CA LEU A 144 -13.29 5.84 -2.56
C LEU A 144 -14.67 5.34 -2.09
N GLY A 145 -15.75 5.94 -2.57
CA GLY A 145 -17.04 5.72 -1.93
C GLY A 145 -16.95 5.92 -0.41
N SER A 146 -17.37 4.91 0.34
CA SER A 146 -17.27 4.88 1.81
C SER A 146 -15.95 4.32 2.34
N LEU A 147 -15.02 3.86 1.46
CA LEU A 147 -13.76 3.24 1.88
C LEU A 147 -12.88 4.22 2.65
N ARG A 148 -12.39 3.77 3.81
CA ARG A 148 -11.48 4.50 4.68
C ARG A 148 -10.41 3.56 5.22
N PHE A 149 -9.28 4.10 5.64
CA PHE A 149 -8.25 3.33 6.34
C PHE A 149 -8.75 2.92 7.73
N THR A 150 -8.52 1.67 8.12
CA THR A 150 -8.85 1.18 9.46
C THR A 150 -7.87 1.76 10.48
N PRO A 151 -8.35 2.52 11.49
CA PRO A 151 -7.47 3.09 12.49
C PRO A 151 -6.82 2.02 13.38
N GLY A 152 -5.61 2.31 13.87
CA GLY A 152 -4.95 1.55 14.93
C GLY A 152 -4.24 0.28 14.48
N ILE A 153 -4.29 -0.12 13.21
CA ILE A 153 -3.56 -1.27 12.66
C ILE A 153 -2.28 -0.85 11.93
N ILE A 154 -1.29 -1.73 11.95
CA ILE A 154 -0.17 -1.71 11.03
C ILE A 154 -0.60 -2.47 9.78
N HIS A 155 -0.11 -2.10 8.59
CA HIS A 155 -0.53 -2.67 7.30
C HIS A 155 -1.94 -2.24 6.84
N GLU A 156 -2.34 -1.02 7.17
CA GLU A 156 -3.57 -0.39 6.73
C GLU A 156 -3.69 -0.27 5.21
N ASP A 157 -2.57 -0.14 4.52
CA ASP A 157 -2.46 -0.09 3.07
C ASP A 157 -2.70 -1.46 2.41
N GLU A 158 -2.29 -2.55 3.06
CA GLU A 158 -2.58 -3.93 2.62
C GLU A 158 -4.08 -4.24 2.65
N GLU A 159 -4.82 -3.59 3.54
CA GLU A 159 -6.27 -3.67 3.62
C GLU A 159 -6.97 -2.72 2.63
N PHE A 160 -6.49 -1.49 2.54
CA PHE A 160 -7.13 -0.41 1.78
C PHE A 160 -6.95 -0.57 0.26
N THR A 161 -5.72 -0.80 -0.20
CA THR A 161 -5.38 -0.79 -1.64
C THR A 161 -6.16 -1.83 -2.46
N PRO A 162 -6.29 -3.11 -2.05
CA PRO A 162 -7.06 -4.08 -2.83
C PRO A 162 -8.55 -3.72 -2.90
N GLN A 163 -9.12 -3.14 -1.86
CA GLN A 163 -10.52 -2.69 -1.87
C GLN A 163 -10.71 -1.51 -2.82
N LEU A 164 -9.78 -0.53 -2.82
CA LEU A 164 -9.81 0.60 -3.75
C LEU A 164 -9.73 0.11 -5.19
N LEU A 165 -8.85 -0.83 -5.50
CA LEU A 165 -8.68 -1.39 -6.85
C LEU A 165 -9.97 -2.02 -7.38
N LEU A 166 -10.80 -2.64 -6.53
CA LEU A 166 -12.09 -3.19 -6.97
C LEU A 166 -13.10 -2.13 -7.44
N HIS A 167 -12.88 -0.85 -7.12
CA HIS A 167 -13.70 0.26 -7.59
C HIS A 167 -13.14 0.92 -8.86
N VAL A 168 -11.92 0.60 -9.26
CA VAL A 168 -11.22 1.19 -10.40
C VAL A 168 -11.60 0.47 -11.69
N LYS A 169 -12.11 1.20 -12.68
CA LYS A 169 -12.47 0.69 -14.01
C LYS A 169 -11.36 0.95 -15.04
N ASN A 170 -10.65 2.06 -14.91
CA ASN A 170 -9.63 2.51 -15.85
C ASN A 170 -8.31 2.72 -15.09
N LEU A 171 -7.62 1.62 -14.80
CA LEU A 171 -6.29 1.60 -14.23
C LEU A 171 -5.25 1.69 -15.34
N TYR A 172 -4.32 2.62 -15.20
CA TYR A 172 -3.08 2.68 -15.96
C TYR A 172 -1.91 2.36 -15.03
N VAL A 173 -0.98 1.55 -15.50
CA VAL A 173 0.21 1.15 -14.73
C VAL A 173 1.44 1.57 -15.49
N THR A 174 2.34 2.31 -14.85
CA THR A 174 3.63 2.71 -15.43
C THR A 174 4.79 2.19 -14.60
N LYS A 175 5.92 1.91 -15.25
CA LYS A 175 7.18 1.57 -14.59
C LYS A 175 7.97 2.80 -14.14
N ALA A 176 7.43 3.99 -14.33
CA ALA A 176 8.04 5.23 -13.87
C ALA A 176 8.25 5.19 -12.36
N LYS A 177 9.48 5.43 -11.92
CA LYS A 177 9.83 5.54 -10.49
C LYS A 177 9.49 6.94 -10.02
N ALA A 178 8.20 7.18 -9.74
CA ALA A 178 7.67 8.52 -9.47
C ALA A 178 7.73 8.93 -7.99
N TYR A 179 7.97 8.00 -7.10
CA TYR A 179 8.01 8.21 -5.66
C TYR A 179 9.34 7.75 -5.10
N TYR A 180 9.99 8.59 -4.29
CA TYR A 180 11.23 8.26 -3.58
C TYR A 180 10.92 7.93 -2.13
N TYR A 181 11.11 6.66 -1.76
CA TYR A 181 11.02 6.17 -0.38
C TYR A 181 12.35 6.37 0.33
N ARG A 182 12.33 7.14 1.42
CA ARG A 182 13.52 7.40 2.22
C ARG A 182 13.69 6.33 3.30
N TYR A 183 14.76 5.55 3.19
CA TYR A 183 15.12 4.61 4.24
C TYR A 183 15.47 5.36 5.54
N ARG A 184 14.82 4.97 6.64
CA ARG A 184 15.14 5.45 8.00
C ARG A 184 15.24 4.28 8.97
N LYS A 185 16.27 4.33 9.87
CA LYS A 185 16.44 3.32 10.92
C LYS A 185 15.26 3.32 11.91
N ASP A 186 14.69 4.50 12.18
CA ASP A 186 13.60 4.70 13.14
C ASP A 186 12.20 4.55 12.51
N SER A 187 12.10 3.99 11.30
CA SER A 187 10.81 3.69 10.68
C SER A 187 10.05 2.62 11.47
N ILE A 188 8.73 2.75 11.54
CA ILE A 188 7.82 1.76 12.15
C ILE A 188 8.14 0.34 11.64
N MET A 189 8.45 0.21 10.35
CA MET A 189 8.76 -1.08 9.72
C MET A 189 10.09 -1.70 10.18
N HIS A 190 11.02 -0.90 10.72
CA HIS A 190 12.34 -1.35 11.18
C HIS A 190 12.43 -1.59 12.68
N ASN A 191 11.35 -1.35 13.42
CA ASN A 191 11.30 -1.65 14.86
C ASN A 191 11.33 -3.17 15.08
N SER A 192 12.43 -3.65 15.70
CA SER A 192 12.69 -5.08 15.92
C SER A 192 12.29 -5.58 17.31
N SER A 193 11.64 -4.73 18.14
CA SER A 193 11.19 -5.15 19.47
C SER A 193 10.22 -6.33 19.42
N PRO A 194 10.26 -7.28 20.37
CA PRO A 194 9.36 -8.42 20.40
C PRO A 194 7.88 -8.02 20.38
N ALA A 195 7.51 -7.01 21.17
CA ALA A 195 6.13 -6.51 21.20
C ALA A 195 5.68 -5.96 19.84
N HIS A 196 6.57 -5.25 19.12
CA HIS A 196 6.24 -4.73 17.80
C HIS A 196 6.09 -5.85 16.76
N LYS A 197 6.93 -6.89 16.81
CA LYS A 197 6.81 -8.06 15.93
C LYS A 197 5.48 -8.80 16.14
N GLU A 198 5.09 -9.01 17.40
CA GLU A 198 3.81 -9.61 17.74
C GLU A 198 2.64 -8.77 17.22
N ARG A 199 2.68 -7.45 17.44
CA ARG A 199 1.65 -6.54 16.91
C ARG A 199 1.56 -6.62 15.39
N ARG A 200 2.68 -6.59 14.68
CA ARG A 200 2.69 -6.71 13.21
C ARG A 200 2.04 -8.00 12.72
N LEU A 201 2.32 -9.13 13.37
CA LEU A 201 1.70 -10.41 13.00
C LEU A 201 0.22 -10.42 13.36
N GLY A 202 -0.18 -9.90 14.51
CA GLY A 202 -1.58 -9.80 14.92
C GLY A 202 -2.38 -8.92 13.95
N ASP A 203 -1.87 -7.74 13.62
CA ASP A 203 -2.52 -6.83 12.69
C ASP A 203 -2.58 -7.41 11.26
N SER A 204 -1.52 -8.10 10.80
CA SER A 204 -1.54 -8.82 9.52
C SER A 204 -2.62 -9.91 9.48
N LEU A 205 -2.81 -10.65 10.56
CA LEU A 205 -3.88 -11.65 10.64
C LEU A 205 -5.27 -10.98 10.60
N THR A 206 -5.45 -9.88 11.32
CA THR A 206 -6.69 -9.09 11.30
C THR A 206 -7.03 -8.62 9.89
N VAL A 207 -6.07 -8.03 9.18
CA VAL A 207 -6.24 -7.61 7.78
C VAL A 207 -6.60 -8.79 6.89
N LEU A 208 -5.90 -9.92 7.04
CA LEU A 208 -6.15 -11.13 6.26
C LEU A 208 -7.58 -11.66 6.43
N LEU A 209 -8.07 -11.73 7.67
CA LEU A 209 -9.44 -12.18 7.98
C LEU A 209 -10.50 -11.20 7.44
N HIS A 210 -10.22 -9.90 7.50
CA HIS A 210 -11.10 -8.90 6.91
C HIS A 210 -11.16 -9.04 5.39
N LEU A 211 -10.02 -9.15 4.70
CA LEU A 211 -9.98 -9.38 3.25
C LEU A 211 -10.68 -10.69 2.84
N GLN A 212 -10.55 -11.75 3.65
CA GLN A 212 -11.29 -13.00 3.43
C GLN A 212 -12.81 -12.80 3.52
N THR A 213 -13.25 -12.03 4.51
CA THR A 213 -14.68 -11.71 4.69
C THR A 213 -15.21 -10.94 3.50
N ILE A 214 -14.46 -9.95 3.01
CA ILE A 214 -14.81 -9.19 1.81
C ILE A 214 -14.88 -10.12 0.59
N ALA A 215 -13.90 -11.01 0.40
CA ALA A 215 -13.88 -11.97 -0.70
C ALA A 215 -15.11 -12.89 -0.69
N LYS A 216 -15.53 -13.36 0.50
CA LYS A 216 -16.73 -14.20 0.68
C LYS A 216 -18.02 -13.46 0.38
N GLY A 217 -18.05 -12.14 0.52
CA GLY A 217 -19.21 -11.30 0.23
C GLY A 217 -19.48 -11.05 -1.25
N TYR A 218 -18.51 -11.33 -2.14
CA TYR A 218 -18.71 -11.20 -3.59
C TYR A 218 -19.32 -12.47 -4.19
N GLU A 219 -20.22 -12.28 -5.15
CA GLU A 219 -20.68 -13.34 -6.06
C GLU A 219 -19.54 -13.80 -6.97
N GLU A 220 -19.70 -14.99 -7.57
CA GLU A 220 -18.72 -15.52 -8.53
C GLU A 220 -18.49 -14.52 -9.67
N GLY A 221 -17.23 -14.25 -9.98
CA GLY A 221 -16.83 -13.31 -11.01
C GLY A 221 -15.46 -12.68 -10.72
N GLU A 222 -15.08 -11.73 -11.57
CA GLU A 222 -13.76 -11.08 -11.58
C GLU A 222 -13.37 -10.52 -10.20
N ARG A 223 -14.28 -9.81 -9.51
CA ARG A 223 -13.98 -9.22 -8.18
C ARG A 223 -13.68 -10.27 -7.12
N LYS A 224 -14.45 -11.38 -7.12
CA LYS A 224 -14.22 -12.49 -6.19
C LYS A 224 -12.90 -13.18 -6.48
N ASN A 225 -12.60 -13.45 -7.75
CA ASN A 225 -11.34 -14.07 -8.16
C ASN A 225 -10.14 -13.21 -7.75
N ALA A 226 -10.19 -11.91 -8.07
CA ALA A 226 -9.17 -10.93 -7.71
C ALA A 226 -8.90 -10.89 -6.21
N MET A 227 -9.96 -10.80 -5.40
CA MET A 227 -9.82 -10.75 -3.95
C MET A 227 -9.40 -12.09 -3.37
N SER A 228 -9.88 -13.21 -3.90
CA SER A 228 -9.46 -14.56 -3.48
C SER A 228 -7.98 -14.80 -3.76
N ARG A 229 -7.48 -14.36 -4.91
CA ARG A 229 -6.04 -14.37 -5.20
C ARG A 229 -5.26 -13.52 -4.22
N ARG A 230 -5.73 -12.29 -3.91
CA ARG A 230 -5.09 -11.41 -2.94
C ARG A 230 -5.04 -12.05 -1.55
N VAL A 231 -6.12 -12.64 -1.08
CA VAL A 231 -6.19 -13.39 0.19
C VAL A 231 -5.16 -14.53 0.20
N ALA A 232 -5.09 -15.33 -0.87
CA ALA A 232 -4.13 -16.43 -0.96
C ALA A 232 -2.66 -15.95 -0.90
N GLN A 233 -2.35 -14.87 -1.61
CA GLN A 233 -1.01 -14.27 -1.58
C GLN A 233 -0.68 -13.68 -0.21
N TYR A 234 -1.61 -12.96 0.39
CA TYR A 234 -1.39 -12.35 1.71
C TYR A 234 -1.30 -13.41 2.81
N THR A 235 -2.00 -14.55 2.66
CA THR A 235 -1.81 -15.72 3.54
C THR A 235 -0.39 -16.27 3.44
N MET A 236 0.15 -16.37 2.23
CA MET A 236 1.56 -16.74 2.02
C MET A 236 2.50 -15.74 2.70
N ASP A 237 2.26 -14.43 2.50
CA ASP A 237 3.09 -13.35 3.07
C ASP A 237 3.05 -13.35 4.60
N TYR A 238 1.89 -13.62 5.19
CA TYR A 238 1.73 -13.79 6.64
C TYR A 238 2.59 -14.95 7.18
N LEU A 239 2.58 -16.11 6.51
CA LEU A 239 3.42 -17.26 6.89
C LEU A 239 4.91 -16.96 6.71
N VAL A 240 5.30 -16.31 5.62
CA VAL A 240 6.69 -15.84 5.38
C VAL A 240 7.13 -14.88 6.48
N ASN A 241 6.28 -13.91 6.83
CA ASN A 241 6.59 -12.94 7.89
C ASN A 241 6.64 -13.60 9.27
N THR A 242 5.78 -14.59 9.54
CA THR A 242 5.86 -15.40 10.76
C THR A 242 7.23 -16.08 10.89
N ILE A 243 7.71 -16.71 9.81
CA ILE A 243 9.05 -17.34 9.80
C ILE A 243 10.13 -16.28 10.04
N ARG A 244 10.15 -15.19 9.28
CA ARG A 244 11.20 -14.15 9.33
C ARG A 244 11.26 -13.42 10.67
N LEU A 245 10.12 -13.09 11.24
CA LEU A 245 10.05 -12.28 12.46
C LEU A 245 10.28 -13.10 13.72
N THR A 246 9.87 -14.38 13.74
CA THR A 246 9.92 -15.21 14.95
C THR A 246 11.07 -16.20 14.96
N ARG A 247 11.53 -16.68 13.81
CA ARG A 247 12.50 -17.77 13.68
C ARG A 247 12.13 -19.01 14.50
N SER A 248 10.83 -19.27 14.68
CA SER A 248 10.30 -20.31 15.56
C SER A 248 9.39 -21.28 14.80
N TYR A 249 9.76 -22.54 14.77
CA TYR A 249 8.93 -23.59 14.18
C TYR A 249 7.59 -23.74 14.92
N ARG A 250 7.60 -23.57 16.25
CA ARG A 250 6.41 -23.59 17.07
C ARG A 250 5.43 -22.49 16.65
N ARG A 251 5.90 -21.24 16.50
CA ARG A 251 5.08 -20.11 16.07
C ARG A 251 4.52 -20.31 14.66
N LEU A 252 5.31 -20.89 13.76
CA LEU A 252 4.85 -21.25 12.43
C LEU A 252 3.73 -22.31 12.48
N SER A 253 3.86 -23.31 13.35
CA SER A 253 2.80 -24.33 13.52
C SER A 253 1.51 -23.73 14.09
N GLU A 254 1.62 -22.91 15.13
CA GLU A 254 0.47 -22.20 15.71
C GLU A 254 -0.23 -21.30 14.66
N ALA A 255 0.53 -20.59 13.82
CA ALA A 255 -0.03 -19.80 12.73
C ALA A 255 -0.76 -20.66 11.69
N ILE A 256 -0.20 -21.81 11.32
CA ILE A 256 -0.85 -22.75 10.40
C ILE A 256 -2.15 -23.31 11.00
N ASP A 257 -2.17 -23.63 12.28
CA ASP A 257 -3.37 -24.14 12.97
C ASP A 257 -4.49 -23.08 12.94
N VAL A 258 -4.18 -21.82 13.29
CA VAL A 258 -5.13 -20.70 13.18
C VAL A 258 -5.65 -20.53 11.75
N LEU A 259 -4.77 -20.54 10.76
CA LEU A 259 -5.19 -20.40 9.36
C LEU A 259 -6.03 -21.58 8.87
N THR A 260 -5.80 -22.79 9.41
CA THR A 260 -6.60 -23.98 9.10
C THR A 260 -8.02 -23.84 9.66
N GLU A 261 -8.15 -23.40 10.92
CA GLU A 261 -9.45 -23.12 11.54
C GLU A 261 -10.25 -22.06 10.78
N GLN A 262 -9.56 -21.07 10.21
CA GLN A 262 -10.19 -20.00 9.40
C GLN A 262 -10.43 -20.41 7.93
N GLY A 263 -10.04 -21.62 7.51
CA GLY A 263 -10.17 -22.09 6.12
C GLY A 263 -9.24 -21.38 5.13
N LEU A 264 -8.13 -20.83 5.60
CA LEU A 264 -7.09 -20.15 4.82
C LEU A 264 -5.89 -21.07 4.51
N TYR A 265 -5.81 -22.20 5.19
CA TYR A 265 -4.82 -23.25 4.96
C TYR A 265 -5.52 -24.59 4.78
N PRO A 266 -5.08 -25.47 3.85
CA PRO A 266 -3.93 -25.30 2.94
C PRO A 266 -4.13 -24.19 1.92
N LEU A 267 -3.01 -23.58 1.48
CA LEU A 267 -3.04 -22.55 0.42
C LEU A 267 -3.67 -23.14 -0.86
N PRO A 268 -4.52 -22.37 -1.58
CA PRO A 268 -5.17 -22.81 -2.81
C PRO A 268 -4.20 -23.40 -3.86
N ASP A 269 -4.62 -24.43 -4.56
CA ASP A 269 -3.85 -25.04 -5.65
C ASP A 269 -3.93 -24.20 -6.93
N SER A 270 -3.30 -23.05 -6.88
CA SER A 270 -3.24 -22.10 -7.97
C SER A 270 -1.78 -21.78 -8.34
N HIS A 271 -1.58 -21.36 -9.59
CA HIS A 271 -0.25 -21.01 -10.13
C HIS A 271 -0.11 -19.50 -10.30
N TYR A 272 -0.34 -18.73 -9.22
CA TYR A 272 -0.28 -17.26 -9.28
C TYR A 272 1.11 -16.74 -9.66
N THR A 273 2.16 -17.29 -9.03
CA THR A 273 3.56 -16.99 -9.34
C THR A 273 4.43 -18.22 -9.05
N TYR A 274 5.64 -18.26 -9.61
CA TYR A 274 6.61 -19.32 -9.29
C TYR A 274 6.91 -19.37 -7.78
N LYS A 275 7.09 -18.21 -7.14
CA LYS A 275 7.35 -18.11 -5.69
C LYS A 275 6.19 -18.68 -4.87
N TYR A 276 4.95 -18.33 -5.22
CA TYR A 276 3.75 -18.85 -4.55
C TYR A 276 3.68 -20.39 -4.69
N THR A 277 3.84 -20.90 -5.91
CA THR A 277 3.75 -22.34 -6.20
C THR A 277 4.81 -23.13 -5.43
N LEU A 278 6.06 -22.63 -5.40
CA LEU A 278 7.14 -23.26 -4.66
C LEU A 278 6.88 -23.22 -3.15
N PHE A 279 6.53 -22.05 -2.61
CA PHE A 279 6.22 -21.88 -1.18
C PHE A 279 5.08 -22.80 -0.76
N ARG A 280 3.98 -22.84 -1.51
CA ARG A 280 2.82 -23.69 -1.24
C ARG A 280 3.20 -25.17 -1.13
N ARG A 281 4.02 -25.67 -2.06
CA ARG A 281 4.48 -27.08 -2.04
C ARG A 281 5.37 -27.39 -0.83
N LEU A 282 6.23 -26.44 -0.44
CA LEU A 282 7.14 -26.63 0.70
C LEU A 282 6.40 -26.56 2.03
N ILE A 283 5.54 -25.57 2.23
CA ILE A 283 4.87 -25.31 3.51
C ILE A 283 3.93 -26.46 3.94
N GLN A 284 3.42 -27.24 3.01
CA GLN A 284 2.55 -28.39 3.29
C GLN A 284 3.29 -29.56 3.95
N LYS A 285 4.60 -29.69 3.75
CA LYS A 285 5.41 -30.81 4.24
C LYS A 285 6.29 -30.38 5.41
N LYS A 286 6.42 -31.24 6.45
CA LYS A 286 7.28 -30.94 7.61
C LYS A 286 8.73 -30.63 7.20
N ALA A 287 9.31 -31.45 6.31
CA ALA A 287 10.67 -31.18 5.79
C ALA A 287 10.76 -29.85 5.04
N GLY A 288 9.73 -29.49 4.25
CA GLY A 288 9.67 -28.24 3.55
C GLY A 288 9.55 -27.02 4.50
N ARG A 289 8.81 -27.13 5.62
CA ARG A 289 8.75 -26.09 6.67
C ARG A 289 10.12 -25.85 7.28
N ILE A 290 10.87 -26.93 7.58
CA ILE A 290 12.24 -26.81 8.11
C ILE A 290 13.14 -26.12 7.08
N MET A 291 13.05 -26.50 5.80
CA MET A 291 13.79 -25.84 4.72
C MET A 291 13.46 -24.36 4.60
N LEU A 292 12.19 -23.97 4.67
CA LEU A 292 11.76 -22.56 4.65
C LEU A 292 12.32 -21.79 5.84
N MET A 293 12.40 -22.38 7.02
CA MET A 293 12.99 -21.79 8.22
C MET A 293 14.49 -21.48 8.06
N THR A 294 15.20 -22.23 7.23
CA THR A 294 16.64 -22.01 6.95
C THR A 294 16.89 -21.03 5.81
N LEU A 295 15.96 -20.94 4.84
CA LEU A 295 16.12 -20.12 3.63
C LEU A 295 15.60 -18.68 3.82
N LEU A 296 14.63 -18.44 4.71
CA LEU A 296 13.99 -17.15 4.96
C LEU A 296 14.49 -16.46 6.22
#